data_61e4d264a916ab0fc4996e76ed4e2e5c
#
_entry.id   61e4d264a916ab0fc4996e76ed4e2e5c
#
_cell.length_a   1.000
_cell.length_b   1.000
_cell.length_c   1.000
_cell.angle_alpha   90.00
_cell.angle_beta   90.00
_cell.angle_gamma   90.00
#
_symmetry.space_group_name_H-M   'P 1'
#
loop_
_entity.id
_entity.type
_entity.pdbx_description
1 polymer ?
#
loop_
_entity_poly.entity_id
_entity_poly.type
_entity_poly.pdbx_seq_one_letter_code
_entity_poly.pdbx_strand_id
1 'polypeptide(L)'
;MYFWYRFFTYLFYPFAPIYLFFRKIRKKEDPIRYREKLSKINITRGEGFLVWFHVASVGEAMSILPLIDSFIQDKKIDRILITSITLSSGKILEKRFSDNPKINHQFLPLDIIPLVKKFLEHWKPNLAIFIDSEIWPNLILKISENKI
;
A
#
# COMPACT_ATOMS: atom_id res chain seq x y z
N MET A 1 4.66 25.08 -1.00
CA MET A 1 3.48 24.23 -0.76
C MET A 1 3.85 22.85 -0.17
N TYR A 2 4.77 22.09 -0.77
CA TYR A 2 5.22 20.78 -0.29
C TYR A 2 5.85 20.81 1.12
N PHE A 3 6.64 21.83 1.45
CA PHE A 3 7.23 21.99 2.79
C PHE A 3 6.18 21.98 3.91
N TRP A 4 5.09 22.73 3.74
CA TRP A 4 4.00 22.79 4.73
C TRP A 4 3.26 21.47 4.86
N TYR A 5 3.00 20.77 3.73
CA TYR A 5 2.40 19.44 3.76
C TYR A 5 3.26 18.46 4.58
N ARG A 6 4.57 18.43 4.30
CA ARG A 6 5.52 17.61 5.01
C ARG A 6 5.61 17.96 6.50
N PHE A 7 5.61 19.23 6.84
CA PHE A 7 5.61 19.70 8.22
C PHE A 7 4.37 19.24 8.97
N PHE A 8 3.17 19.44 8.43
CA PHE A 8 1.93 19.03 9.07
C PHE A 8 1.77 17.52 9.18
N THR A 9 2.15 16.77 8.15
CA THR A 9 2.11 15.30 8.21
C THR A 9 3.09 14.77 9.26
N TYR A 10 4.25 15.39 9.40
CA TYR A 10 5.22 15.01 10.44
C TYR A 10 4.72 15.36 11.84
N LEU A 11 4.10 16.53 12.02
CA LEU A 11 3.48 16.92 13.29
C LEU A 11 2.33 15.97 13.68
N PHE A 12 1.60 15.46 12.69
CA PHE A 12 0.52 14.48 12.91
C PHE A 12 1.05 13.09 13.27
N TYR A 13 2.31 12.76 12.98
CA TYR A 13 2.87 11.42 13.15
C TYR A 13 2.63 10.80 14.54
N PRO A 14 2.88 11.49 15.69
CA PRO A 14 2.63 10.91 17.02
C PRO A 14 1.14 10.64 17.28
N PHE A 15 0.24 11.33 16.60
CA PHE A 15 -1.22 11.19 16.74
C PHE A 15 -1.81 10.13 15.81
N ALA A 16 -1.07 9.70 14.80
CA ALA A 16 -1.52 8.72 13.80
C ALA A 16 -2.03 7.40 14.42
N PRO A 17 -1.39 6.79 15.45
CA PRO A 17 -1.91 5.59 16.08
C PRO A 17 -3.27 5.82 16.77
N ILE A 18 -3.44 6.96 17.44
CA ILE A 18 -4.67 7.34 18.12
C ILE A 18 -5.80 7.55 17.11
N TYR A 19 -5.51 8.26 16.02
CA TYR A 19 -6.44 8.47 14.91
C TYR A 19 -6.94 7.14 14.33
N LEU A 20 -6.03 6.22 14.01
CA LEU A 20 -6.39 4.91 13.46
C LEU A 20 -7.15 4.05 14.47
N PHE A 21 -6.84 4.15 15.76
CA PHE A 21 -7.57 3.47 16.81
C PHE A 21 -9.04 3.92 16.89
N PHE A 22 -9.30 5.23 16.82
CA PHE A 22 -10.67 5.76 16.75
C PHE A 22 -11.40 5.32 15.47
N ARG A 23 -10.71 5.29 14.32
CA ARG A 23 -11.28 4.77 13.08
C ARG A 23 -11.64 3.28 13.18
N LYS A 24 -10.80 2.49 13.85
CA LYS A 24 -11.07 1.08 14.14
C LYS A 24 -12.34 0.93 14.98
N ILE A 25 -12.50 1.68 16.08
CA ILE A 25 -13.71 1.66 16.92
C ILE A 25 -14.96 1.98 16.09
N ARG A 26 -14.84 2.92 15.17
CA ARG A 26 -15.92 3.30 14.23
C ARG A 26 -16.12 2.30 13.08
N LYS A 27 -15.48 1.11 13.12
CA LYS A 27 -15.55 0.07 12.08
C LYS A 27 -15.13 0.56 10.67
N LYS A 28 -14.31 1.61 10.59
CA LYS A 28 -13.77 2.16 9.34
C LYS A 28 -12.41 1.57 8.97
N GLU A 29 -11.83 0.76 9.85
CA GLU A 29 -10.55 0.08 9.64
C GLU A 29 -10.67 -1.40 10.04
N ASP A 30 -9.82 -2.22 9.45
CA ASP A 30 -9.71 -3.62 9.84
C ASP A 30 -9.26 -3.75 11.30
N PRO A 31 -9.89 -4.58 12.14
CA PRO A 31 -9.59 -4.66 13.56
C PRO A 31 -8.18 -5.14 13.87
N ILE A 32 -7.56 -5.89 12.96
CA ILE A 32 -6.21 -6.46 13.11
C ILE A 32 -5.21 -5.71 12.22
N ARG A 33 -5.56 -5.55 10.95
CA ARG A 33 -4.67 -5.06 9.90
C ARG A 33 -4.54 -3.52 9.82
N TYR A 34 -5.32 -2.73 10.60
CA TYR A 34 -5.19 -1.27 10.62
C TYR A 34 -3.77 -0.77 10.93
N ARG A 35 -2.97 -1.60 11.63
CA ARG A 35 -1.58 -1.29 11.95
C ARG A 35 -0.66 -1.28 10.72
N GLU A 36 -1.05 -1.89 9.61
CA GLU A 36 -0.34 -1.83 8.34
C GLU A 36 -0.21 -0.38 7.86
N LYS A 37 -1.23 0.46 8.12
CA LYS A 37 -1.20 1.90 7.85
C LYS A 37 -0.16 2.67 8.67
N LEU A 38 0.40 2.06 9.72
CA LEU A 38 1.55 2.52 10.49
C LEU A 38 2.85 1.83 10.06
N SER A 39 2.87 1.20 8.90
CA SER A 39 3.98 0.38 8.40
C SER A 39 4.46 -0.69 9.38
N LYS A 40 3.50 -1.26 10.16
CA LYS A 40 3.72 -2.49 10.92
C LYS A 40 3.41 -3.67 10.00
N ILE A 41 4.46 -4.15 9.33
CA ILE A 41 4.35 -5.16 8.27
C ILE A 41 4.79 -6.50 8.86
N ASN A 42 3.92 -7.50 8.77
CA ASN A 42 4.19 -8.87 9.26
C ASN A 42 4.40 -9.86 8.10
N ILE A 43 4.34 -9.38 6.85
CA ILE A 43 4.45 -10.19 5.66
C ILE A 43 5.91 -10.12 5.18
N THR A 44 6.50 -11.27 4.90
CA THR A 44 7.85 -11.33 4.32
C THR A 44 7.77 -10.97 2.84
N ARG A 45 8.64 -10.06 2.40
CA ARG A 45 8.70 -9.61 1.00
C ARG A 45 8.99 -10.75 0.03
N GLY A 46 9.84 -11.70 0.41
CA GLY A 46 10.41 -12.68 -0.51
C GLY A 46 11.47 -12.08 -1.44
N GLU A 47 12.08 -12.91 -2.28
CA GLU A 47 13.10 -12.49 -3.23
C GLU A 47 12.53 -12.24 -4.63
N GLY A 48 13.32 -11.64 -5.51
CA GLY A 48 13.04 -11.46 -6.91
C GLY A 48 12.40 -10.13 -7.28
N PHE A 49 11.95 -10.04 -8.54
CA PHE A 49 11.36 -8.83 -9.12
C PHE A 49 9.95 -8.63 -8.59
N LEU A 50 9.72 -7.51 -7.88
CA LEU A 50 8.45 -7.16 -7.28
C LEU A 50 7.80 -6.00 -8.03
N VAL A 51 6.57 -6.24 -8.51
CA VAL A 51 5.69 -5.20 -9.05
C VAL A 51 4.66 -4.81 -8.00
N TRP A 52 4.51 -3.53 -7.76
CA TRP A 52 3.58 -2.96 -6.82
C TRP A 52 2.43 -2.22 -7.51
N PHE A 53 1.20 -2.65 -7.25
CA PHE A 53 -0.03 -1.98 -7.67
C PHE A 53 -0.65 -1.25 -6.50
N HIS A 54 -1.10 -0.02 -6.72
CA HIS A 54 -1.87 0.74 -5.74
C HIS A 54 -3.26 1.08 -6.28
N VAL A 55 -4.28 0.80 -5.48
CA VAL A 55 -5.69 1.09 -5.76
C VAL A 55 -6.35 1.75 -4.54
N ALA A 56 -7.19 2.75 -4.74
CA ALA A 56 -7.88 3.44 -3.66
C ALA A 56 -9.30 2.89 -3.43
N SER A 57 -9.98 2.48 -4.49
CA SER A 57 -11.39 2.12 -4.48
C SER A 57 -11.66 0.69 -4.92
N VAL A 58 -12.92 0.24 -4.69
CA VAL A 58 -13.39 -1.06 -5.18
C VAL A 58 -13.42 -1.11 -6.70
N GLY A 59 -13.86 -0.02 -7.35
CA GLY A 59 -13.90 0.06 -8.81
C GLY A 59 -12.53 -0.11 -9.44
N GLU A 60 -11.53 0.60 -8.92
CA GLU A 60 -10.13 0.45 -9.35
C GLU A 60 -9.62 -0.98 -9.11
N ALA A 61 -9.87 -1.54 -7.90
CA ALA A 61 -9.48 -2.91 -7.59
C ALA A 61 -10.03 -3.92 -8.60
N MET A 62 -11.30 -3.75 -9.02
CA MET A 62 -11.93 -4.62 -10.01
C MET A 62 -11.37 -4.38 -11.41
N SER A 63 -11.09 -3.14 -11.79
CA SER A 63 -10.60 -2.79 -13.14
C SER A 63 -9.22 -3.36 -13.44
N ILE A 64 -8.36 -3.53 -12.42
CA ILE A 64 -7.00 -4.04 -12.61
C ILE A 64 -6.87 -5.57 -12.59
N LEU A 65 -7.94 -6.31 -12.25
CA LEU A 65 -7.86 -7.77 -12.15
C LEU A 65 -7.28 -8.43 -13.41
N PRO A 66 -7.73 -8.09 -14.65
CA PRO A 66 -7.17 -8.66 -15.86
C PRO A 66 -5.68 -8.36 -16.04
N LEU A 67 -5.26 -7.15 -15.63
CA LEU A 67 -3.85 -6.76 -15.70
C LEU A 67 -3.02 -7.58 -14.70
N ILE A 68 -3.48 -7.72 -13.45
CA ILE A 68 -2.81 -8.54 -12.44
C ILE A 68 -2.72 -10.00 -12.92
N ASP A 69 -3.79 -10.56 -13.47
CA ASP A 69 -3.79 -11.93 -14.01
C ASP A 69 -2.74 -12.11 -15.12
N SER A 70 -2.53 -11.10 -15.96
CA SER A 70 -1.45 -11.09 -16.96
C SER A 70 -0.07 -11.08 -16.31
N PHE A 71 0.14 -10.25 -15.27
CA PHE A 71 1.41 -10.18 -14.55
C PHE A 71 1.74 -11.45 -13.74
N ILE A 72 0.72 -12.16 -13.26
CA ILE A 72 0.90 -13.48 -12.62
C ILE A 72 1.55 -14.48 -13.58
N GLN A 73 1.17 -14.45 -14.85
CA GLN A 73 1.66 -15.36 -15.89
C GLN A 73 3.07 -14.98 -16.39
N ASP A 74 3.51 -13.75 -16.17
CA ASP A 74 4.85 -13.34 -16.59
C ASP A 74 5.92 -13.96 -15.68
N LYS A 75 6.82 -14.75 -16.31
CA LYS A 75 7.93 -15.42 -15.63
C LYS A 75 9.02 -14.48 -15.12
N LYS A 76 9.04 -13.23 -15.60
CA LYS A 76 10.00 -12.21 -15.17
C LYS A 76 9.59 -11.55 -13.86
N ILE A 77 8.35 -11.75 -13.45
CA ILE A 77 7.79 -11.16 -12.22
C ILE A 77 7.70 -12.25 -11.16
N ASP A 78 8.44 -12.08 -10.09
CA ASP A 78 8.48 -13.04 -8.99
C ASP A 78 7.40 -12.78 -7.95
N ARG A 79 7.11 -11.51 -7.69
CA ARG A 79 6.18 -11.07 -6.65
C ARG A 79 5.31 -9.92 -7.10
N ILE A 80 4.09 -9.88 -6.60
CA ILE A 80 3.14 -8.80 -6.80
C ILE A 80 2.67 -8.32 -5.44
N LEU A 81 2.85 -7.03 -5.17
CA LEU A 81 2.26 -6.35 -4.02
C LEU A 81 1.06 -5.55 -4.51
N ILE A 82 -0.08 -5.71 -3.85
CA ILE A 82 -1.25 -4.87 -4.09
C ILE A 82 -1.53 -4.10 -2.81
N THR A 83 -1.55 -2.78 -2.90
CA THR A 83 -1.98 -1.95 -1.76
C THR A 83 -3.34 -1.33 -2.01
N SER A 84 -4.15 -1.25 -0.96
CA SER A 84 -5.44 -0.57 -0.98
C SER A 84 -5.62 0.34 0.23
N ILE A 85 -6.65 1.20 0.20
CA ILE A 85 -6.94 2.17 1.27
C ILE A 85 -8.16 1.74 2.07
N THR A 86 -9.20 1.24 1.40
CA THR A 86 -10.49 0.95 2.03
C THR A 86 -10.62 -0.51 2.45
N LEU A 87 -11.44 -0.74 3.48
CA LEU A 87 -11.77 -2.11 3.91
C LEU A 87 -12.40 -2.94 2.79
N SER A 88 -13.27 -2.32 2.00
CA SER A 88 -14.02 -3.01 0.94
C SER A 88 -13.10 -3.48 -0.17
N SER A 89 -12.20 -2.61 -0.65
CA SER A 89 -11.21 -3.00 -1.67
C SER A 89 -10.25 -4.06 -1.13
N GLY A 90 -9.79 -3.93 0.13
CA GLY A 90 -8.93 -4.93 0.77
C GLY A 90 -9.58 -6.32 0.83
N LYS A 91 -10.84 -6.41 1.25
CA LYS A 91 -11.58 -7.69 1.31
C LYS A 91 -11.76 -8.36 -0.06
N ILE A 92 -12.01 -7.56 -1.10
CA ILE A 92 -12.16 -8.09 -2.46
C ILE A 92 -10.83 -8.67 -2.95
N LEU A 93 -9.74 -7.93 -2.79
CA LEU A 93 -8.40 -8.36 -3.20
C LEU A 93 -7.94 -9.60 -2.41
N GLU A 94 -8.17 -9.62 -1.10
CA GLU A 94 -7.84 -10.75 -0.26
C GLU A 94 -8.61 -12.00 -0.68
N LYS A 95 -9.94 -11.89 -0.86
CA LYS A 95 -10.77 -13.00 -1.34
C LYS A 95 -10.34 -13.51 -2.72
N ARG A 96 -9.91 -12.64 -3.62
CA ARG A 96 -9.53 -13.00 -4.99
C ARG A 96 -8.18 -13.69 -5.05
N PHE A 97 -7.24 -13.28 -4.19
CA PHE A 97 -5.82 -13.65 -4.32
C PHE A 97 -5.23 -14.37 -3.10
N SER A 98 -6.05 -14.73 -2.08
CA SER A 98 -5.59 -15.42 -0.87
C SER A 98 -4.74 -16.66 -1.12
N ASP A 99 -5.08 -17.40 -2.17
CA ASP A 99 -4.46 -18.68 -2.48
C ASP A 99 -3.27 -18.56 -3.47
N ASN A 100 -2.96 -17.33 -3.91
CA ASN A 100 -1.86 -17.11 -4.84
C ASN A 100 -0.57 -16.69 -4.08
N PRO A 101 0.44 -17.58 -4.00
CA PRO A 101 1.65 -17.30 -3.22
C PRO A 101 2.52 -16.19 -3.81
N LYS A 102 2.27 -15.79 -5.06
CA LYS A 102 2.98 -14.70 -5.76
C LYS A 102 2.47 -13.32 -5.32
N ILE A 103 1.26 -13.25 -4.75
CA ILE A 103 0.57 -12.00 -4.43
C ILE A 103 0.52 -11.76 -2.93
N ASN A 104 0.85 -10.54 -2.54
CA ASN A 104 0.61 -10.02 -1.20
C ASN A 104 -0.31 -8.80 -1.27
N HIS A 105 -1.27 -8.71 -0.36
CA HIS A 105 -2.09 -7.54 -0.16
C HIS A 105 -1.76 -6.86 1.17
N GLN A 106 -1.62 -5.53 1.13
CA GLN A 106 -1.40 -4.70 2.31
C GLN A 106 -2.19 -3.38 2.20
N PHE A 107 -2.65 -2.85 3.34
CA PHE A 107 -3.15 -1.48 3.37
C PHE A 107 -2.00 -0.47 3.22
N LEU A 108 -2.21 0.54 2.37
CA LEU A 108 -1.20 1.59 2.15
C LEU A 108 -0.92 2.33 3.47
N PRO A 109 0.34 2.60 3.81
CA PRO A 109 0.65 3.41 4.97
C PRO A 109 0.13 4.84 4.82
N LEU A 110 -0.10 5.52 5.94
CA LEU A 110 -0.37 6.96 5.94
C LEU A 110 0.81 7.71 5.31
N ASP A 111 0.50 8.77 4.55
CA ASP A 111 1.50 9.53 3.80
C ASP A 111 2.37 10.42 4.71
N ILE A 112 3.05 9.78 5.64
CA ILE A 112 3.97 10.36 6.62
C ILE A 112 5.36 9.79 6.35
N ILE A 113 6.37 10.65 6.15
CA ILE A 113 7.70 10.25 5.69
C ILE A 113 8.29 9.04 6.42
N PRO A 114 8.34 8.97 7.76
CA PRO A 114 8.86 7.79 8.46
C PRO A 114 8.13 6.49 8.10
N LEU A 115 6.80 6.55 7.91
CA LEU A 115 6.00 5.39 7.57
C LEU A 115 6.23 4.96 6.13
N VAL A 116 6.21 5.93 5.21
CA VAL A 116 6.50 5.69 3.78
C VAL A 116 7.90 5.11 3.59
N LYS A 117 8.91 5.67 4.27
CA LYS A 117 10.28 5.17 4.21
C LYS A 117 10.35 3.72 4.66
N LYS A 118 9.77 3.39 5.82
CA LYS A 118 9.75 2.03 6.35
C LYS A 118 9.04 1.05 5.41
N PHE A 119 7.95 1.48 4.78
CA PHE A 119 7.22 0.68 3.79
C PHE A 119 8.10 0.38 2.57
N LEU A 120 8.72 1.39 1.98
CA LEU A 120 9.58 1.23 0.80
C LEU A 120 10.85 0.44 1.09
N GLU A 121 11.45 0.61 2.27
CA GLU A 121 12.62 -0.17 2.72
C GLU A 121 12.29 -1.66 2.91
N HIS A 122 11.06 -1.96 3.35
CA HIS A 122 10.60 -3.33 3.50
C HIS A 122 10.31 -3.99 2.14
N TRP A 123 9.49 -3.35 1.33
CA TRP A 123 9.01 -3.94 0.07
C TRP A 123 10.00 -3.83 -1.07
N LYS A 124 10.78 -2.76 -1.16
CA LYS A 124 11.76 -2.49 -2.24
C LYS A 124 11.20 -2.89 -3.62
N PRO A 125 10.07 -2.29 -4.04
CA PRO A 125 9.48 -2.63 -5.32
C PRO A 125 10.41 -2.21 -6.47
N ASN A 126 10.38 -2.98 -7.57
CA ASN A 126 11.13 -2.68 -8.78
C ASN A 126 10.33 -1.81 -9.74
N LEU A 127 9.00 -1.90 -9.65
CA LEU A 127 8.07 -1.13 -10.45
C LEU A 127 6.84 -0.80 -9.58
N ALA A 128 6.37 0.44 -9.63
CA ALA A 128 5.14 0.87 -8.97
C ALA A 128 4.13 1.38 -10.00
N ILE A 129 2.91 0.85 -9.95
CA ILE A 129 1.80 1.19 -10.84
C ILE A 129 0.64 1.71 -9.97
N PHE A 130 0.32 2.98 -10.13
CA PHE A 130 -0.80 3.64 -9.44
C PHE A 130 -1.99 3.69 -10.38
N ILE A 131 -3.13 3.26 -9.87
CA ILE A 131 -4.39 3.32 -10.59
C ILE A 131 -5.14 4.54 -10.08
N ASP A 132 -5.57 5.38 -11.04
CA ASP A 132 -6.23 6.65 -10.77
C ASP A 132 -5.36 7.74 -10.10
N SER A 133 -5.98 8.88 -9.83
CA SER A 133 -5.34 10.15 -9.55
C SER A 133 -5.04 10.45 -8.08
N GLU A 134 -5.00 9.44 -7.22
CA GLU A 134 -4.62 9.67 -5.82
C GLU A 134 -3.13 10.00 -5.69
N ILE A 135 -2.85 11.28 -5.50
CA ILE A 135 -1.49 11.77 -5.31
C ILE A 135 -1.17 11.84 -3.83
N TRP A 136 -0.24 11.02 -3.41
CA TRP A 136 0.35 11.00 -2.08
C TRP A 136 1.73 11.67 -2.13
N PRO A 137 1.87 12.96 -1.79
CA PRO A 137 3.08 13.72 -2.09
C PRO A 137 4.37 13.15 -1.49
N ASN A 138 4.34 12.70 -0.23
CA ASN A 138 5.53 12.12 0.40
C ASN A 138 5.89 10.77 -0.23
N LEU A 139 4.88 9.95 -0.56
CA LEU A 139 5.07 8.65 -1.19
C LEU A 139 5.67 8.79 -2.59
N ILE A 140 5.09 9.64 -3.44
CA ILE A 140 5.57 9.88 -4.81
C ILE A 140 7.02 10.36 -4.82
N LEU A 141 7.36 11.31 -3.94
CA LEU A 141 8.74 11.80 -3.82
C LEU A 141 9.70 10.70 -3.38
N LYS A 142 9.30 9.88 -2.41
CA LYS A 142 10.15 8.79 -1.94
C LYS A 142 10.32 7.69 -2.99
N ILE A 143 9.30 7.40 -3.79
CA ILE A 143 9.39 6.50 -4.95
C ILE A 143 10.42 7.03 -5.95
N SER A 144 10.32 8.32 -6.31
CA SER A 144 11.27 8.97 -7.22
C SER A 144 12.70 8.97 -6.67
N GLU A 145 12.90 9.27 -5.38
CA GLU A 145 14.23 9.25 -4.74
C GLU A 145 14.85 7.83 -4.76
N ASN A 146 14.04 6.78 -4.68
CA ASN A 146 14.49 5.39 -4.71
C ASN A 146 14.58 4.81 -6.14
N LYS A 147 14.27 5.60 -7.16
CA LYS A 147 14.30 5.20 -8.59
C LYS A 147 13.43 3.95 -8.88
N ILE A 148 12.26 3.90 -8.27
CA ILE A 148 11.24 2.86 -8.47
C ILE A 148 10.31 3.24 -9.61
#